data_8d954e023fc466dcd08b356571904206
#
_entry.id   8d954e023fc466dcd08b356571904206
#
_cell.length_a   1.000
_cell.length_b   1.000
_cell.length_c   1.000
_cell.angle_alpha   90.00
_cell.angle_beta   90.00
_cell.angle_gamma   90.00
#
_symmetry.space_group_name_H-M   'P 1'
#
loop_
_entity.id
_entity.type
_entity.pdbx_description
1 polymer ?
#
loop_
_entity_poly.entity_id
_entity_poly.type
_entity_poly.pdbx_seq_one_letter_code
_entity_poly.pdbx_strand_id
1 'polypeptide(L)'
;MDAIWNILTVDLEEWFHIDERLIPAGTWDGLESRVEANTRALLALLDGCGARATFFALGWVAARHQNLIFEIHERGHEIATHGYLHRTVAGMTASEFRADLREARRAVEGCGGGQVLGYRAARWSLGGVPGGGRRGRASGMVTEALDVLIAEGIRYDASLAPIVHIGDPSWPRDPYRIERPGGSIAELPPLVGRFYGASLLFASGWALRRVPNRVLLREIERRNRRGVPALIDVHSWELDADPPRVRLPFMHRLAHYGGLRGFEAKLAELLKSAAWSPARDHLVPPAATSIESPNRAARSARSEPSTMPFASTSATVE
;
A
#
# COMPACT_ATOMS: atom_id res chain seq x y z
N MET A 1 -14.57 20.24 16.59
CA MET A 1 -13.98 18.91 16.31
C MET A 1 -12.61 19.18 15.72
N ASP A 2 -11.60 18.62 16.32
CA ASP A 2 -10.24 18.76 15.81
C ASP A 2 -10.15 18.14 14.40
N ALA A 3 -9.32 18.73 13.55
CA ALA A 3 -9.14 18.24 12.19
C ALA A 3 -8.57 16.82 12.23
N ILE A 4 -9.19 15.89 11.49
CA ILE A 4 -8.65 14.53 11.34
C ILE A 4 -7.44 14.60 10.40
N TRP A 5 -6.29 14.16 10.88
CA TRP A 5 -5.11 13.98 10.08
C TRP A 5 -5.25 12.71 9.24
N ASN A 6 -5.01 12.83 7.94
CA ASN A 6 -5.03 11.72 7.01
C ASN A 6 -3.60 11.19 6.79
N ILE A 7 -3.49 9.99 6.26
CA ILE A 7 -2.21 9.32 6.05
C ILE A 7 -1.76 9.56 4.63
N LEU A 8 -0.61 10.22 4.48
CA LEU A 8 0.07 10.36 3.20
C LEU A 8 1.24 9.40 3.13
N THR A 9 1.30 8.62 2.07
CA THR A 9 2.41 7.70 1.81
C THR A 9 3.02 7.96 0.44
N VAL A 10 4.30 7.66 0.33
CA VAL A 10 5.08 7.79 -0.89
C VAL A 10 5.84 6.49 -1.11
N ASP A 11 5.59 5.81 -2.21
CA ASP A 11 6.45 4.72 -2.63
C ASP A 11 7.70 5.34 -3.30
N LEU A 12 8.85 5.21 -2.60
CA LEU A 12 10.13 5.77 -3.03
C LEU A 12 10.85 4.80 -3.94
N GLU A 13 10.59 4.95 -5.21
CA GLU A 13 11.07 4.08 -6.26
C GLU A 13 11.38 4.85 -7.55
N GLU A 14 12.10 4.24 -8.45
CA GLU A 14 12.37 4.77 -9.77
C GLU A 14 11.18 4.57 -10.72
N TRP A 15 11.10 5.39 -11.74
CA TRP A 15 10.08 5.29 -12.79
C TRP A 15 10.09 3.95 -13.53
N PHE A 16 11.17 3.18 -13.45
CA PHE A 16 11.30 1.86 -14.08
C PHE A 16 10.99 0.68 -13.14
N HIS A 17 10.72 0.89 -11.87
CA HIS A 17 10.33 -0.16 -10.92
C HIS A 17 8.84 -0.58 -11.09
N ILE A 18 8.40 -0.81 -12.34
CA ILE A 18 7.00 -1.08 -12.66
C ILE A 18 6.63 -2.54 -12.36
N ASP A 19 7.37 -3.45 -12.96
CA ASP A 19 7.17 -4.91 -12.89
C ASP A 19 8.46 -5.59 -13.38
N GLU A 20 9.04 -6.46 -12.55
CA GLU A 20 10.30 -7.17 -12.84
C GLU A 20 10.24 -8.03 -14.13
N ARG A 21 9.03 -8.42 -14.53
CA ARG A 21 8.80 -9.17 -15.79
C ARG A 21 8.88 -8.27 -17.04
N LEU A 22 8.66 -6.99 -16.88
CA LEU A 22 8.71 -6.00 -17.96
C LEU A 22 10.07 -5.30 -18.01
N ILE A 23 10.64 -4.98 -16.85
CA ILE A 23 11.96 -4.35 -16.71
C ILE A 23 12.73 -5.10 -15.63
N PRO A 24 13.52 -6.13 -16.01
CA PRO A 24 14.27 -6.94 -15.06
C PRO A 24 15.29 -6.14 -14.26
N ALA A 25 15.46 -6.46 -12.97
CA ALA A 25 16.37 -5.75 -12.05
C ALA A 25 17.82 -5.66 -12.57
N GLY A 26 18.29 -6.66 -13.28
CA GLY A 26 19.63 -6.66 -13.90
C GLY A 26 19.84 -5.62 -15.00
N THR A 27 18.79 -4.91 -15.44
CA THR A 27 18.87 -3.84 -16.44
C THR A 27 18.83 -2.44 -15.84
N TRP A 28 18.52 -2.30 -14.56
CA TRP A 28 18.24 -1.01 -13.92
C TRP A 28 19.46 -0.07 -13.89
N ASP A 29 20.67 -0.60 -13.69
CA ASP A 29 21.89 0.22 -13.66
C ASP A 29 22.21 0.91 -15.00
N GLY A 30 21.60 0.46 -16.10
CA GLY A 30 21.70 1.09 -17.43
C GLY A 30 20.61 2.13 -17.72
N LEU A 31 19.67 2.34 -16.81
CA LEU A 31 18.55 3.28 -16.99
C LEU A 31 18.86 4.62 -16.28
N GLU A 32 18.33 5.71 -16.86
CA GLU A 32 18.49 7.05 -16.27
C GLU A 32 17.75 7.14 -14.95
N SER A 33 18.48 7.39 -13.86
CA SER A 33 17.89 7.63 -12.54
C SER A 33 17.26 9.01 -12.47
N ARG A 34 16.04 9.06 -11.98
CA ARG A 34 15.27 10.29 -11.76
C ARG A 34 14.78 10.43 -10.31
N VAL A 35 15.01 9.44 -9.46
CA VAL A 35 14.43 9.38 -8.11
C VAL A 35 14.85 10.57 -7.25
N GLU A 36 16.09 11.04 -7.31
CA GLU A 36 16.54 12.18 -6.51
C GLU A 36 15.83 13.48 -6.91
N ALA A 37 15.81 13.79 -8.22
CA ALA A 37 15.20 15.01 -8.72
C ALA A 37 13.69 15.03 -8.42
N ASN A 38 13.02 13.92 -8.69
CA ASN A 38 11.59 13.76 -8.49
C ASN A 38 11.22 13.82 -7.00
N THR A 39 12.02 13.18 -6.13
CA THR A 39 11.77 13.19 -4.69
C THR A 39 12.00 14.59 -4.10
N ARG A 40 13.04 15.32 -4.53
CA ARG A 40 13.26 16.70 -4.07
C ARG A 40 12.13 17.64 -4.51
N ALA A 41 11.60 17.47 -5.72
CA ALA A 41 10.41 18.20 -6.17
C ALA A 41 9.19 17.88 -5.28
N LEU A 42 8.98 16.59 -4.94
CA LEU A 42 7.91 16.19 -4.04
C LEU A 42 8.11 16.76 -2.62
N LEU A 43 9.32 16.70 -2.07
CA LEU A 43 9.64 17.27 -0.76
C LEU A 43 9.34 18.78 -0.70
N ALA A 44 9.72 19.54 -1.73
CA ALA A 44 9.40 20.95 -1.82
C ALA A 44 7.89 21.21 -1.86
N LEU A 45 7.13 20.36 -2.58
CA LEU A 45 5.67 20.40 -2.61
C LEU A 45 5.07 20.12 -1.23
N LEU A 46 5.54 19.10 -0.53
CA LEU A 46 5.09 18.72 0.81
C LEU A 46 5.34 19.84 1.82
N ASP A 47 6.54 20.43 1.81
CA ASP A 47 6.88 21.57 2.66
C ASP A 47 5.97 22.78 2.38
N GLY A 48 5.72 23.08 1.11
CA GLY A 48 4.81 24.16 0.69
C GLY A 48 3.35 23.93 1.08
N CYS A 49 2.96 22.70 1.37
CA CYS A 49 1.62 22.32 1.84
C CYS A 49 1.55 22.06 3.35
N GLY A 50 2.66 22.12 4.09
CA GLY A 50 2.72 21.75 5.50
C GLY A 50 2.41 20.27 5.76
N ALA A 51 2.62 19.40 4.77
CA ALA A 51 2.30 17.98 4.83
C ALA A 51 3.53 17.16 5.24
N ARG A 52 3.31 16.11 6.01
CA ARG A 52 4.31 15.07 6.30
C ARG A 52 3.80 13.73 5.81
N ALA A 53 4.74 12.86 5.43
CA ALA A 53 4.43 11.58 4.79
C ALA A 53 5.31 10.45 5.33
N THR A 54 4.89 9.21 5.07
CA THR A 54 5.73 8.03 5.17
C THR A 54 6.27 7.68 3.78
N PHE A 55 7.58 7.57 3.67
CA PHE A 55 8.25 7.10 2.46
C PHE A 55 8.55 5.61 2.60
N PHE A 56 7.87 4.78 1.85
CA PHE A 56 8.18 3.36 1.71
C PHE A 56 9.33 3.20 0.73
N ALA A 57 10.55 3.13 1.24
CA ALA A 57 11.75 3.11 0.43
C ALA A 57 12.12 1.69 0.00
N LEU A 58 12.43 1.52 -1.29
CA LEU A 58 13.13 0.33 -1.76
C LEU A 58 14.57 0.32 -1.23
N GLY A 59 15.02 -0.83 -0.74
CA GLY A 59 16.40 -1.00 -0.29
C GLY A 59 17.41 -0.72 -1.39
N TRP A 60 17.08 -1.05 -2.65
CA TRP A 60 17.88 -0.74 -3.83
C TRP A 60 18.10 0.77 -4.00
N VAL A 61 17.05 1.58 -3.80
CA VAL A 61 17.14 3.05 -3.84
C VAL A 61 17.94 3.56 -2.65
N ALA A 62 17.68 3.07 -1.45
CA ALA A 62 18.39 3.49 -0.25
C ALA A 62 19.90 3.23 -0.35
N ALA A 63 20.31 2.07 -0.86
CA ALA A 63 21.72 1.72 -1.02
C ALA A 63 22.46 2.65 -2.00
N ARG A 64 21.78 3.22 -3.00
CA ARG A 64 22.37 4.08 -4.03
C ARG A 64 22.22 5.57 -3.74
N HIS A 65 21.23 5.95 -2.98
CA HIS A 65 20.86 7.35 -2.72
C HIS A 65 20.78 7.65 -1.22
N GLN A 66 21.84 7.30 -0.48
CA GLN A 66 21.90 7.41 0.98
C GLN A 66 21.58 8.83 1.48
N ASN A 67 22.15 9.85 0.82
CA ASN A 67 21.90 11.24 1.19
C ASN A 67 20.43 11.65 1.01
N LEU A 68 19.73 11.06 0.05
CA LEU A 68 18.31 11.31 -0.15
C LEU A 68 17.48 10.75 1.01
N ILE A 69 17.80 9.53 1.47
CA ILE A 69 17.14 8.90 2.63
C ILE A 69 17.32 9.77 3.87
N PHE A 70 18.57 10.20 4.12
CA PHE A 70 18.88 11.12 5.22
C PHE A 70 18.12 12.44 5.10
N GLU A 71 18.10 13.06 3.91
CA GLU A 71 17.37 14.32 3.64
C GLU A 71 15.87 14.19 3.94
N ILE A 72 15.22 13.09 3.53
CA ILE A 72 13.81 12.82 3.80
C ILE A 72 13.56 12.76 5.30
N HIS A 73 14.41 12.04 6.03
CA HIS A 73 14.31 11.88 7.49
C HIS A 73 14.47 13.21 8.22
N GLU A 74 15.50 14.00 7.88
CA GLU A 74 15.78 15.31 8.49
C GLU A 74 14.65 16.33 8.26
N ARG A 75 13.87 16.18 7.18
CA ARG A 75 12.67 16.98 6.94
C ARG A 75 11.46 16.52 7.75
N GLY A 76 11.62 15.55 8.65
CA GLY A 76 10.59 15.07 9.57
C GLY A 76 9.59 14.08 8.98
N HIS A 77 9.87 13.55 7.79
CA HIS A 77 9.10 12.44 7.23
C HIS A 77 9.47 11.12 7.90
N GLU A 78 8.58 10.15 7.84
CA GLU A 78 8.87 8.77 8.23
C GLU A 78 9.47 8.02 7.05
N ILE A 79 10.45 7.13 7.33
CA ILE A 79 10.91 6.16 6.35
C ILE A 79 10.53 4.76 6.82
N ALA A 80 9.83 4.06 5.94
CA ALA A 80 9.45 2.66 6.07
C ALA A 80 10.07 1.87 4.92
N THR A 81 9.81 0.58 4.80
CA THR A 81 10.40 -0.23 3.74
C THR A 81 9.38 -0.76 2.72
N HIS A 82 9.81 -0.78 1.46
CA HIS A 82 9.07 -1.33 0.31
C HIS A 82 9.67 -2.66 -0.21
N GLY A 83 10.47 -3.36 0.63
CA GLY A 83 11.32 -4.46 0.21
C GLY A 83 12.61 -3.97 -0.45
N TYR A 84 13.43 -4.90 -0.97
CA TYR A 84 14.73 -4.54 -1.53
C TYR A 84 14.67 -4.30 -3.05
N LEU A 85 14.14 -5.27 -3.83
CA LEU A 85 14.12 -5.25 -5.31
C LEU A 85 12.72 -5.12 -5.93
N HIS A 86 11.74 -4.56 -5.25
CA HIS A 86 10.37 -4.42 -5.75
C HIS A 86 9.73 -5.75 -6.22
N ARG A 87 10.13 -6.87 -5.60
CA ARG A 87 9.60 -8.20 -5.92
C ARG A 87 8.21 -8.40 -5.31
N THR A 88 7.35 -9.11 -6.04
CA THR A 88 6.03 -9.46 -5.51
C THR A 88 6.15 -10.52 -4.41
N VAL A 89 5.59 -10.27 -3.23
CA VAL A 89 5.65 -11.17 -2.07
C VAL A 89 5.03 -12.53 -2.39
N ALA A 90 3.95 -12.56 -3.17
CA ALA A 90 3.29 -13.81 -3.57
C ALA A 90 4.18 -14.80 -4.36
N GLY A 91 5.34 -14.38 -4.85
CA GLY A 91 6.32 -15.22 -5.53
C GLY A 91 7.47 -15.69 -4.65
N MET A 92 7.51 -15.29 -3.35
CA MET A 92 8.57 -15.61 -2.41
C MET A 92 8.17 -16.70 -1.42
N THR A 93 9.13 -17.45 -0.94
CA THR A 93 9.00 -18.23 0.31
C THR A 93 9.13 -17.29 1.51
N ALA A 94 8.67 -17.72 2.70
CA ALA A 94 8.85 -16.95 3.93
C ALA A 94 10.32 -16.63 4.24
N SER A 95 11.24 -17.53 3.90
CA SER A 95 12.69 -17.32 4.05
C SER A 95 13.24 -16.24 3.11
N GLU A 96 12.84 -16.28 1.84
CA GLU A 96 13.22 -15.26 0.86
C GLU A 96 12.66 -13.90 1.21
N PHE A 97 11.39 -13.84 1.64
CA PHE A 97 10.75 -12.62 2.10
C PHE A 97 11.47 -12.03 3.31
N ARG A 98 11.83 -12.87 4.29
CA ARG A 98 12.60 -12.43 5.46
C ARG A 98 13.98 -11.88 5.08
N ALA A 99 14.66 -12.52 4.15
CA ALA A 99 15.98 -12.07 3.68
C ALA A 99 15.86 -10.70 2.98
N ASP A 100 14.90 -10.54 2.07
CA ASP A 100 14.61 -9.28 1.36
C ASP A 100 14.27 -8.14 2.34
N LEU A 101 13.39 -8.41 3.31
CA LEU A 101 13.01 -7.45 4.34
C LEU A 101 14.20 -6.99 5.18
N ARG A 102 15.05 -7.93 5.62
CA ARG A 102 16.26 -7.60 6.43
C ARG A 102 17.27 -6.81 5.63
N GLU A 103 17.45 -7.13 4.35
CA GLU A 103 18.36 -6.41 3.48
C GLU A 103 17.86 -4.98 3.23
N ALA A 104 16.58 -4.81 2.94
CA ALA A 104 15.94 -3.51 2.76
C ALA A 104 16.06 -2.63 4.01
N ARG A 105 15.76 -3.20 5.20
CA ARG A 105 15.89 -2.48 6.48
C ARG A 105 17.33 -2.03 6.74
N ARG A 106 18.32 -2.91 6.54
CA ARG A 106 19.74 -2.55 6.72
C ARG A 106 20.15 -1.41 5.80
N ALA A 107 19.68 -1.41 4.56
CA ALA A 107 19.97 -0.33 3.63
C ALA A 107 19.37 1.01 4.09
N VAL A 108 18.11 1.02 4.52
CA VAL A 108 17.42 2.23 4.99
C VAL A 108 17.97 2.75 6.31
N GLU A 109 18.08 1.88 7.33
CA GLU A 109 18.54 2.26 8.66
C GLU A 109 20.02 2.68 8.65
N GLY A 110 20.82 2.06 7.79
CA GLY A 110 22.25 2.40 7.60
C GLY A 110 22.48 3.78 6.97
N CYS A 111 21.47 4.38 6.35
CA CYS A 111 21.53 5.74 5.79
C CYS A 111 21.11 6.83 6.80
N GLY A 112 20.85 6.49 8.07
CA GLY A 112 20.32 7.45 9.04
C GLY A 112 18.84 7.74 8.88
N GLY A 113 18.08 6.90 8.17
CA GLY A 113 16.63 7.00 7.96
C GLY A 113 15.78 6.71 9.20
N GLY A 114 16.39 6.53 10.36
CA GLY A 114 15.71 6.13 11.59
C GLY A 114 15.33 4.64 11.62
N GLN A 115 14.55 4.24 12.61
CA GLN A 115 14.06 2.87 12.74
C GLN A 115 12.94 2.58 11.75
N VAL A 116 13.03 1.52 10.97
CA VAL A 116 11.98 1.06 10.07
C VAL A 116 10.90 0.33 10.87
N LEU A 117 9.73 0.95 10.99
CA LEU A 117 8.57 0.42 11.72
C LEU A 117 7.47 -0.12 10.81
N GLY A 118 7.44 0.29 9.55
CA GLY A 118 6.41 0.00 8.59
C GLY A 118 6.88 -0.78 7.38
N TYR A 119 5.94 -1.50 6.78
CA TYR A 119 6.13 -2.25 5.55
C TYR A 119 4.99 -1.99 4.56
N ARG A 120 5.34 -1.94 3.28
CA ARG A 120 4.39 -2.05 2.16
C ARG A 120 4.94 -3.02 1.13
N ALA A 121 4.14 -3.99 0.72
CA ALA A 121 4.50 -4.90 -0.35
C ALA A 121 4.45 -4.21 -1.71
N ALA A 122 5.46 -4.45 -2.53
CA ALA A 122 5.49 -4.01 -3.92
C ALA A 122 4.17 -4.37 -4.62
N ARG A 123 3.57 -3.41 -5.32
CA ARG A 123 2.30 -3.58 -6.06
C ARG A 123 1.12 -4.07 -5.21
N TRP A 124 1.13 -3.81 -3.90
CA TRP A 124 0.11 -4.29 -2.95
C TRP A 124 0.01 -5.82 -2.91
N SER A 125 1.10 -6.52 -3.22
CA SER A 125 1.10 -7.96 -3.51
C SER A 125 1.03 -8.87 -2.29
N LEU A 126 0.96 -8.34 -1.06
CA LEU A 126 0.78 -9.17 0.13
C LEU A 126 -0.54 -9.95 0.08
N GLY A 127 -1.58 -9.32 -0.45
CA GLY A 127 -2.90 -9.95 -0.62
C GLY A 127 -3.02 -10.94 -1.78
N GLY A 128 -1.98 -11.12 -2.58
CA GLY A 128 -1.95 -11.98 -3.76
C GLY A 128 -1.47 -11.25 -5.01
N VAL A 129 -1.34 -11.98 -6.13
CA VAL A 129 -0.96 -11.39 -7.42
C VAL A 129 -2.20 -10.80 -8.07
N PRO A 130 -2.20 -9.52 -8.51
CA PRO A 130 -3.26 -8.96 -9.31
C PRO A 130 -3.56 -9.84 -10.54
N GLY A 131 -4.82 -10.29 -10.69
CA GLY A 131 -5.23 -11.17 -11.78
C GLY A 131 -5.01 -12.68 -11.56
N GLY A 132 -4.42 -13.10 -10.45
CA GLY A 132 -4.20 -14.50 -10.09
C GLY A 132 -5.42 -15.14 -9.43
N GLY A 133 -6.25 -15.85 -10.18
CA GLY A 133 -7.54 -16.41 -9.76
C GLY A 133 -7.51 -17.58 -8.77
N ARG A 134 -6.58 -17.65 -7.81
CA ARG A 134 -6.49 -18.70 -6.80
C ARG A 134 -6.56 -18.16 -5.36
N ARG A 135 -7.77 -17.91 -4.88
CA ARG A 135 -8.08 -17.44 -3.52
C ARG A 135 -7.46 -18.26 -2.38
N GLY A 136 -7.23 -19.57 -2.55
CA GLY A 136 -6.73 -20.43 -1.47
C GLY A 136 -5.22 -20.35 -1.21
N ARG A 137 -4.42 -20.09 -2.24
CA ARG A 137 -2.95 -19.98 -2.12
C ARG A 137 -2.51 -18.60 -1.61
N ALA A 138 -3.24 -17.56 -1.97
CA ALA A 138 -3.04 -16.21 -1.46
C ALA A 138 -3.21 -16.14 0.07
N SER A 139 -4.15 -16.91 0.63
CA SER A 139 -4.45 -16.95 2.06
C SER A 139 -3.28 -17.43 2.93
N GLY A 140 -2.58 -18.51 2.54
CA GLY A 140 -1.43 -19.04 3.28
C GLY A 140 -0.25 -18.06 3.26
N MET A 141 0.06 -17.50 2.10
CA MET A 141 1.17 -16.57 1.92
C MET A 141 0.98 -15.26 2.71
N VAL A 142 -0.24 -14.70 2.77
CA VAL A 142 -0.54 -13.52 3.60
C VAL A 142 -0.21 -13.82 5.06
N THR A 143 -0.63 -14.97 5.55
CA THR A 143 -0.42 -15.40 6.92
C THR A 143 1.07 -15.52 7.25
N GLU A 144 1.84 -16.20 6.42
CA GLU A 144 3.28 -16.40 6.60
C GLU A 144 4.05 -15.07 6.52
N ALA A 145 3.68 -14.18 5.59
CA ALA A 145 4.31 -12.89 5.47
C ALA A 145 4.05 -12.00 6.69
N LEU A 146 2.81 -11.98 7.21
CA LEU A 146 2.48 -11.25 8.44
C LEU A 146 3.26 -11.80 9.65
N ASP A 147 3.41 -13.12 9.76
CA ASP A 147 4.21 -13.75 10.81
C ASP A 147 5.70 -13.33 10.71
N VAL A 148 6.24 -13.23 9.49
CA VAL A 148 7.60 -12.73 9.27
C VAL A 148 7.70 -11.27 9.67
N LEU A 149 6.77 -10.39 9.26
CA LEU A 149 6.78 -8.97 9.62
C LEU A 149 6.78 -8.77 11.13
N ILE A 150 5.91 -9.49 11.86
CA ILE A 150 5.82 -9.44 13.32
C ILE A 150 7.13 -9.92 13.96
N ALA A 151 7.66 -11.06 13.52
CA ALA A 151 8.91 -11.61 14.05
C ALA A 151 10.12 -10.71 13.81
N GLU A 152 10.12 -9.92 12.74
CA GLU A 152 11.16 -8.93 12.45
C GLU A 152 10.90 -7.56 13.11
N GLY A 153 9.85 -7.42 13.93
CA GLY A 153 9.56 -6.20 14.70
C GLY A 153 8.89 -5.07 13.91
N ILE A 154 8.33 -5.38 12.74
CA ILE A 154 7.50 -4.43 11.99
C ILE A 154 6.20 -4.20 12.76
N ARG A 155 5.81 -2.94 12.91
CA ARG A 155 4.67 -2.53 13.72
C ARG A 155 3.38 -2.33 12.94
N TYR A 156 3.51 -1.98 11.65
CA TYR A 156 2.37 -1.84 10.76
C TYR A 156 2.68 -2.29 9.33
N ASP A 157 1.65 -2.76 8.67
CA ASP A 157 1.61 -3.05 7.25
C ASP A 157 0.61 -2.10 6.55
N ALA A 158 0.88 -1.78 5.30
CA ALA A 158 -0.02 -0.97 4.47
C ALA A 158 -0.18 -1.62 3.09
N SER A 159 -0.38 -2.95 3.06
CA SER A 159 -0.40 -3.73 1.82
C SER A 159 -1.75 -4.36 1.50
N LEU A 160 -2.68 -4.48 2.47
CA LEU A 160 -3.94 -5.21 2.28
C LEU A 160 -5.03 -4.29 1.72
N ALA A 161 -5.21 -4.33 0.40
CA ALA A 161 -6.19 -3.51 -0.29
C ALA A 161 -7.56 -4.22 -0.37
N PRO A 162 -8.66 -3.63 0.18
CA PRO A 162 -10.00 -4.23 0.17
C PRO A 162 -10.71 -4.04 -1.18
N ILE A 163 -10.09 -4.57 -2.26
CA ILE A 163 -10.59 -4.47 -3.64
C ILE A 163 -10.28 -5.75 -4.44
N VAL A 164 -11.23 -6.17 -5.29
CA VAL A 164 -11.23 -7.47 -6.00
C VAL A 164 -9.95 -7.77 -6.80
N HIS A 165 -9.37 -6.77 -7.47
CA HIS A 165 -8.28 -6.99 -8.42
C HIS A 165 -6.88 -7.02 -7.76
N ILE A 166 -6.77 -6.59 -6.50
CA ILE A 166 -5.51 -6.45 -5.78
C ILE A 166 -5.50 -7.29 -4.50
N GLY A 167 -6.66 -7.39 -3.82
CA GLY A 167 -6.80 -8.10 -2.56
C GLY A 167 -8.19 -8.74 -2.43
N ASP A 168 -8.76 -8.67 -1.23
CA ASP A 168 -10.08 -9.22 -0.94
C ASP A 168 -11.05 -8.08 -0.52
N PRO A 169 -12.16 -7.87 -1.24
CA PRO A 169 -13.13 -6.81 -0.92
C PRO A 169 -13.83 -7.00 0.43
N SER A 170 -13.71 -8.18 1.05
CA SER A 170 -14.24 -8.45 2.40
C SER A 170 -13.33 -7.95 3.52
N TRP A 171 -12.09 -7.56 3.21
CA TRP A 171 -11.19 -6.99 4.22
C TRP A 171 -11.71 -5.65 4.74
N PRO A 172 -11.39 -5.29 6.00
CA PRO A 172 -11.75 -4.00 6.55
C PRO A 172 -11.21 -2.84 5.71
N ARG A 173 -11.97 -1.75 5.66
CA ARG A 173 -11.57 -0.53 4.97
C ARG A 173 -10.99 0.53 5.91
N ASP A 174 -11.24 0.39 7.19
CA ASP A 174 -10.74 1.27 8.25
C ASP A 174 -9.50 0.64 8.88
N PRO A 175 -8.55 1.38 9.46
CA PRO A 175 -7.39 0.83 10.15
C PRO A 175 -7.79 -0.22 11.19
N TYR A 176 -7.08 -1.33 11.24
CA TYR A 176 -7.38 -2.44 12.14
C TYR A 176 -6.12 -3.16 12.60
N ARG A 177 -6.26 -4.05 13.58
CA ARG A 177 -5.17 -4.86 14.10
C ARG A 177 -5.35 -6.31 13.71
N ILE A 178 -4.26 -6.94 13.32
CA ILE A 178 -4.21 -8.36 12.97
C ILE A 178 -3.48 -9.08 14.09
N GLU A 179 -4.17 -9.98 14.78
CA GLU A 179 -3.61 -10.81 15.83
C GLU A 179 -3.04 -12.11 15.22
N ARG A 180 -1.81 -12.47 15.63
CA ARG A 180 -1.11 -13.68 15.22
C ARG A 180 -0.47 -14.36 16.44
N PRO A 181 -0.12 -15.66 16.39
CA PRO A 181 0.52 -16.35 17.51
C PRO A 181 1.80 -15.67 18.02
N GLY A 182 2.55 -15.00 17.13
CA GLY A 182 3.80 -14.30 17.46
C GLY A 182 3.64 -12.86 17.91
N GLY A 183 2.41 -12.33 17.96
CA GLY A 183 2.13 -10.93 18.30
C GLY A 183 1.07 -10.30 17.41
N SER A 184 1.07 -8.98 17.31
CA SER A 184 0.08 -8.28 16.49
C SER A 184 0.73 -7.21 15.62
N ILE A 185 0.09 -6.90 14.49
CA ILE A 185 0.49 -5.85 13.56
C ILE A 185 -0.72 -4.97 13.21
N ALA A 186 -0.50 -3.67 13.08
CA ALA A 186 -1.53 -2.77 12.57
C ALA A 186 -1.58 -2.87 11.04
N GLU A 187 -2.79 -2.91 10.48
CA GLU A 187 -3.01 -2.75 9.05
C GLU A 187 -3.62 -1.39 8.77
N LEU A 188 -3.05 -0.68 7.80
CA LEU A 188 -3.50 0.62 7.34
C LEU A 188 -4.01 0.52 5.90
N PRO A 189 -5.29 0.17 5.70
CA PRO A 189 -5.83 -0.06 4.36
C PRO A 189 -5.86 1.21 3.52
N PRO A 190 -5.59 1.10 2.21
CA PRO A 190 -5.67 2.23 1.30
C PRO A 190 -7.11 2.73 1.11
N LEU A 191 -7.25 4.01 0.77
CA LEU A 191 -8.55 4.60 0.45
C LEU A 191 -9.17 3.93 -0.78
N VAL A 192 -10.31 3.30 -0.59
CA VAL A 192 -11.15 2.74 -1.66
C VAL A 192 -12.43 3.54 -1.76
N GLY A 193 -12.75 4.02 -2.94
CA GLY A 193 -13.96 4.79 -3.21
C GLY A 193 -14.75 4.23 -4.39
N ARG A 194 -15.84 4.92 -4.75
CA ARG A 194 -16.66 4.58 -5.91
C ARG A 194 -16.63 5.72 -6.93
N PHE A 195 -16.41 5.36 -8.19
CA PHE A 195 -16.43 6.30 -9.31
C PHE A 195 -17.19 5.66 -10.47
N TYR A 196 -18.23 6.30 -10.94
CA TYR A 196 -19.19 5.75 -11.94
C TYR A 196 -19.66 4.32 -11.60
N GLY A 197 -19.97 4.07 -10.32
CA GLY A 197 -20.45 2.76 -9.86
C GLY A 197 -19.37 1.70 -9.61
N ALA A 198 -18.16 1.87 -10.16
CA ALA A 198 -17.04 0.96 -9.94
C ALA A 198 -16.31 1.28 -8.64
N SER A 199 -15.87 0.24 -7.92
CA SER A 199 -14.94 0.38 -6.79
C SER A 199 -13.54 0.57 -7.32
N LEU A 200 -12.86 1.65 -6.91
CA LEU A 200 -11.50 2.00 -7.32
C LEU A 200 -10.62 2.21 -6.10
N LEU A 201 -9.35 1.87 -6.26
CA LEU A 201 -8.30 2.19 -5.29
C LEU A 201 -7.96 3.68 -5.42
N PHE A 202 -8.66 4.55 -4.68
CA PHE A 202 -8.45 6.00 -4.71
C PHE A 202 -7.08 6.39 -4.13
N ALA A 203 -6.50 5.54 -3.29
CA ALA A 203 -5.17 5.72 -2.77
C ALA A 203 -4.06 5.69 -3.84
N SER A 204 -4.25 4.99 -4.96
CA SER A 204 -3.18 4.83 -5.94
C SER A 204 -2.95 6.09 -6.77
N GLY A 205 -1.70 6.37 -7.10
CA GLY A 205 -1.34 7.48 -8.00
C GLY A 205 -2.06 7.42 -9.34
N TRP A 206 -2.33 6.23 -9.87
CA TRP A 206 -3.16 6.07 -11.09
C TRP A 206 -4.55 6.73 -10.94
N ALA A 207 -5.23 6.49 -9.82
CA ALA A 207 -6.54 7.09 -9.55
C ALA A 207 -6.41 8.56 -9.19
N LEU A 208 -5.41 8.93 -8.39
CA LEU A 208 -5.14 10.33 -8.03
C LEU A 208 -4.91 11.20 -9.25
N ARG A 209 -4.27 10.69 -10.29
CA ARG A 209 -4.04 11.42 -11.54
C ARG A 209 -5.32 11.61 -12.39
N ARG A 210 -6.32 10.74 -12.26
CA ARG A 210 -7.51 10.69 -13.15
C ARG A 210 -8.82 11.07 -12.49
N VAL A 211 -9.01 10.71 -11.22
CA VAL A 211 -10.24 11.02 -10.50
C VAL A 211 -10.20 12.50 -10.07
N PRO A 212 -11.23 13.31 -10.35
CA PRO A 212 -11.26 14.71 -9.95
C PRO A 212 -11.11 14.88 -8.44
N ASN A 213 -10.34 15.89 -7.98
CA ASN A 213 -10.10 16.16 -6.56
C ASN A 213 -11.39 16.27 -5.74
N ARG A 214 -12.44 16.89 -6.29
CA ARG A 214 -13.75 16.98 -5.62
C ARG A 214 -14.35 15.61 -5.24
N VAL A 215 -14.05 14.56 -6.02
CA VAL A 215 -14.52 13.19 -5.74
C VAL A 215 -13.67 12.55 -4.67
N LEU A 216 -12.34 12.72 -4.75
CA LEU A 216 -11.38 12.23 -3.75
C LEU A 216 -11.65 12.88 -2.39
N LEU A 217 -11.77 14.21 -2.35
CA LEU A 217 -12.04 14.97 -1.13
C LEU A 217 -13.36 14.60 -0.49
N ARG A 218 -14.42 14.41 -1.28
CA ARG A 218 -15.72 13.95 -0.75
C ARG A 218 -15.60 12.60 -0.03
N GLU A 219 -14.79 11.68 -0.55
CA GLU A 219 -14.58 10.38 0.08
C GLU A 219 -13.71 10.51 1.34
N ILE A 220 -12.65 11.33 1.31
CA ILE A 220 -11.82 11.67 2.48
C ILE A 220 -12.70 12.27 3.59
N GLU A 221 -13.49 13.29 3.28
CA GLU A 221 -14.40 13.93 4.24
C GLU A 221 -15.43 12.95 4.81
N ARG A 222 -15.97 12.06 3.97
CA ARG A 222 -16.92 11.03 4.42
C ARG A 222 -16.30 10.14 5.49
N ARG A 223 -15.01 9.79 5.36
CA ARG A 223 -14.28 9.01 6.37
C ARG A 223 -13.98 9.86 7.61
N ASN A 224 -13.49 11.07 7.41
CA ASN A 224 -13.12 11.98 8.50
C ASN A 224 -14.33 12.32 9.41
N ARG A 225 -15.56 12.45 8.84
CA ARG A 225 -16.79 12.58 9.64
C ARG A 225 -17.08 11.38 10.54
N ARG A 226 -16.49 10.21 10.28
CA ARG A 226 -16.57 9.02 11.13
C ARG A 226 -15.38 8.89 12.09
N GLY A 227 -14.49 9.89 12.13
CA GLY A 227 -13.26 9.83 12.92
C GLY A 227 -12.18 8.90 12.33
N VAL A 228 -12.29 8.52 11.05
CA VAL A 228 -11.40 7.56 10.39
C VAL A 228 -10.50 8.29 9.40
N PRO A 229 -9.15 8.14 9.48
CA PRO A 229 -8.23 8.69 8.50
C PRO A 229 -8.38 8.01 7.13
N ALA A 230 -8.13 8.77 6.06
CA ALA A 230 -7.94 8.23 4.73
C ALA A 230 -6.43 8.03 4.48
N LEU A 231 -6.04 6.93 3.83
CA LEU A 231 -4.68 6.71 3.35
C LEU A 231 -4.65 6.88 1.84
N ILE A 232 -3.79 7.79 1.36
CA ILE A 232 -3.44 7.91 -0.06
C ILE A 232 -1.98 7.63 -0.28
N ASP A 233 -1.65 7.22 -1.51
CA ASP A 233 -0.32 6.85 -1.92
C ASP A 233 0.06 7.50 -3.25
N VAL A 234 1.27 8.04 -3.32
CA VAL A 234 1.87 8.60 -4.53
C VAL A 234 3.26 8.02 -4.74
N HIS A 235 3.74 8.02 -5.96
CA HIS A 235 5.12 7.69 -6.26
C HIS A 235 5.89 8.97 -6.60
N SER A 236 7.14 9.08 -6.17
CA SER A 236 7.94 10.27 -6.45
C SER A 236 8.08 10.57 -7.96
N TRP A 237 8.18 9.53 -8.78
CA TRP A 237 8.30 9.66 -10.25
C TRP A 237 7.02 10.17 -10.92
N GLU A 238 5.87 10.18 -10.27
CA GLU A 238 4.61 10.67 -10.86
C GLU A 238 4.58 12.21 -11.03
N LEU A 239 5.51 12.92 -10.38
CA LEU A 239 5.68 14.36 -10.59
C LEU A 239 6.49 14.70 -11.85
N ASP A 240 7.21 13.72 -12.42
CA ASP A 240 7.90 13.90 -13.68
C ASP A 240 6.90 13.94 -14.85
N ALA A 241 6.74 15.10 -15.45
CA ALA A 241 5.80 15.28 -16.56
C ALA A 241 6.29 14.62 -17.86
N ASP A 242 7.57 14.29 -17.97
CA ASP A 242 8.20 13.68 -19.14
C ASP A 242 9.31 12.68 -18.79
N PRO A 243 8.95 11.56 -18.10
CA PRO A 243 9.91 10.52 -17.74
C PRO A 243 10.43 9.81 -18.99
N PRO A 244 11.62 9.19 -18.93
CA PRO A 244 12.12 8.35 -19.99
C PRO A 244 11.12 7.28 -20.44
N ARG A 245 11.12 6.93 -21.71
CA ARG A 245 10.13 6.02 -22.31
C ARG A 245 10.75 4.65 -22.60
N VAL A 246 10.10 3.60 -22.07
CA VAL A 246 10.40 2.23 -22.42
C VAL A 246 9.22 1.58 -23.14
N ARG A 247 9.48 0.49 -23.86
CA ARG A 247 8.41 -0.27 -24.52
C ARG A 247 7.61 -1.04 -23.47
N LEU A 248 6.33 -0.68 -23.33
CA LEU A 248 5.38 -1.33 -22.45
C LEU A 248 4.14 -1.79 -23.22
N PRO A 249 3.48 -2.88 -22.81
CA PRO A 249 2.15 -3.22 -23.29
C PRO A 249 1.19 -2.03 -23.13
N PHE A 250 0.22 -1.91 -24.03
CA PHE A 250 -0.66 -0.71 -24.13
C PHE A 250 -1.27 -0.29 -22.78
N MET A 251 -1.85 -1.23 -22.03
CA MET A 251 -2.49 -0.92 -20.75
C MET A 251 -1.49 -0.46 -19.67
N HIS A 252 -0.30 -1.08 -19.61
CA HIS A 252 0.77 -0.65 -18.72
C HIS A 252 1.28 0.73 -19.09
N ARG A 253 1.46 1.01 -20.39
CA ARG A 253 1.85 2.33 -20.87
C ARG A 253 0.84 3.40 -20.50
N LEU A 254 -0.45 3.12 -20.68
CA LEU A 254 -1.51 4.04 -20.29
C LEU A 254 -1.55 4.26 -18.77
N ALA A 255 -1.41 3.21 -17.99
CA ALA A 255 -1.40 3.28 -16.53
C ALA A 255 -0.17 4.07 -16.03
N HIS A 256 1.00 3.81 -16.59
CA HIS A 256 2.26 4.41 -16.15
C HIS A 256 2.39 5.88 -16.58
N TYR A 257 2.31 6.17 -17.87
CA TYR A 257 2.58 7.51 -18.41
C TYR A 257 1.35 8.42 -18.51
N GLY A 258 0.16 7.89 -18.31
CA GLY A 258 -1.05 8.70 -18.49
C GLY A 258 -1.35 9.60 -17.30
N GLY A 259 -1.60 10.89 -17.56
CA GLY A 259 -2.02 11.87 -16.57
C GLY A 259 -0.91 12.45 -15.71
N LEU A 260 0.37 12.29 -16.09
CA LEU A 260 1.51 12.89 -15.37
C LEU A 260 1.51 14.42 -15.51
N ARG A 261 1.26 14.94 -16.71
CA ARG A 261 1.20 16.40 -16.92
C ARG A 261 0.10 17.04 -16.08
N GLY A 262 0.47 18.01 -15.27
CA GLY A 262 -0.43 18.73 -14.36
C GLY A 262 -0.75 17.97 -13.05
N PHE A 263 -0.15 16.81 -12.82
CA PHE A 263 -0.39 16.05 -11.58
C PHE A 263 0.17 16.78 -10.35
N GLU A 264 1.31 17.44 -10.45
CA GLU A 264 1.89 18.24 -9.37
C GLU A 264 0.91 19.29 -8.85
N ALA A 265 0.32 20.10 -9.74
CA ALA A 265 -0.65 21.12 -9.36
C ALA A 265 -1.91 20.51 -8.74
N LYS A 266 -2.37 19.37 -9.29
CA LYS A 266 -3.52 18.64 -8.77
C LYS A 266 -3.25 18.04 -7.39
N LEU A 267 -2.06 17.49 -7.16
CA LEU A 267 -1.63 16.97 -5.87
C LEU A 267 -1.51 18.11 -4.84
N ALA A 268 -0.93 19.25 -5.23
CA ALA A 268 -0.86 20.45 -4.38
C ALA A 268 -2.24 20.90 -3.90
N GLU A 269 -3.23 20.95 -4.79
CA GLU A 269 -4.62 21.29 -4.44
C GLU A 269 -5.20 20.29 -3.44
N LEU A 270 -5.02 18.98 -3.68
CA LEU A 270 -5.49 17.93 -2.78
C LEU A 270 -4.85 18.03 -1.40
N LEU A 271 -3.52 18.23 -1.34
CA LEU A 271 -2.78 18.31 -0.08
C LEU A 271 -3.15 19.53 0.75
N LYS A 272 -3.40 20.68 0.11
CA LYS A 272 -3.87 21.89 0.80
C LYS A 272 -5.29 21.78 1.35
N SER A 273 -6.08 20.84 0.85
CA SER A 273 -7.50 20.69 1.21
C SER A 273 -7.75 19.79 2.42
N ALA A 274 -6.72 19.12 2.98
CA ALA A 274 -6.81 18.26 4.14
C ALA A 274 -5.49 18.25 4.93
N ALA A 275 -5.52 17.80 6.18
CA ALA A 275 -4.31 17.61 6.99
C ALA A 275 -3.70 16.22 6.75
N TRP A 276 -2.35 16.15 6.68
CA TRP A 276 -1.61 14.95 6.33
C TRP A 276 -0.45 14.69 7.27
N SER A 277 -0.31 13.46 7.75
CA SER A 277 0.76 13.02 8.64
C SER A 277 1.27 11.62 8.24
N PRO A 278 2.45 11.22 8.77
CA PRO A 278 3.00 9.89 8.56
C PRO A 278 2.14 8.76 9.13
N ALA A 279 2.29 7.57 8.57
CA ALA A 279 1.56 6.37 9.00
C ALA A 279 1.83 5.99 10.46
N ARG A 280 3.05 6.19 10.96
CA ARG A 280 3.41 5.92 12.37
C ARG A 280 2.54 6.66 13.38
N ASP A 281 1.97 7.81 13.00
CA ASP A 281 1.12 8.62 13.89
C ASP A 281 -0.31 8.06 14.03
N HIS A 282 -0.65 7.04 13.21
CA HIS A 282 -1.97 6.42 13.13
C HIS A 282 -2.00 4.97 13.59
N LEU A 283 -1.00 4.52 14.34
CA LEU A 283 -0.98 3.15 14.82
C LEU A 283 -2.12 2.92 15.81
N VAL A 284 -3.01 1.99 15.45
CA VAL A 284 -4.21 1.68 16.24
C VAL A 284 -3.82 1.13 17.61
N PRO A 285 -4.34 1.68 18.73
CA PRO A 285 -4.11 1.12 20.05
C PRO A 285 -4.60 -0.34 20.16
N PRO A 286 -4.06 -1.15 21.09
CA PRO A 286 -4.39 -2.58 21.22
C PRO A 286 -5.87 -2.92 21.40
N ALA A 287 -6.71 -1.97 21.81
CA ALA A 287 -8.13 -2.18 22.15
C ALA A 287 -9.11 -1.97 20.99
N ALA A 288 -8.67 -1.54 19.80
CA ALA A 288 -9.57 -1.27 18.67
C ALA A 288 -9.60 -2.48 17.73
N THR A 289 -10.79 -2.99 17.45
CA THR A 289 -11.18 -4.03 16.46
C THR A 289 -10.09 -5.01 16.08
N SER A 290 -9.83 -6.02 16.91
CA SER A 290 -8.91 -7.13 16.62
C SER A 290 -9.60 -8.14 15.70
N ILE A 291 -8.96 -8.51 14.60
CA ILE A 291 -9.40 -9.61 13.73
C ILE A 291 -8.35 -10.72 13.82
N GLU A 292 -8.74 -11.93 14.25
CA GLU A 292 -7.83 -13.07 14.42
C GLU A 292 -7.07 -13.51 13.16
N SER A 293 -7.56 -13.15 12.00
CA SER A 293 -6.93 -13.24 10.66
C SER A 293 -7.97 -12.76 9.64
N PRO A 294 -7.61 -12.03 8.59
CA PRO A 294 -8.58 -11.65 7.56
C PRO A 294 -9.30 -12.85 6.91
N ASN A 295 -8.72 -14.04 7.00
CA ASN A 295 -9.29 -15.27 6.43
C ASN A 295 -10.25 -16.04 7.35
N ARG A 296 -10.22 -15.85 8.67
CA ARG A 296 -11.12 -16.56 9.60
C ARG A 296 -12.51 -15.90 9.63
N ALA A 297 -12.57 -14.57 9.52
CA ALA A 297 -13.83 -13.85 9.41
C ALA A 297 -14.65 -14.27 8.17
N ALA A 298 -13.98 -14.54 7.04
CA ALA A 298 -14.63 -15.04 5.83
C ALA A 298 -15.12 -16.50 5.94
N ARG A 299 -14.56 -17.30 6.86
CA ARG A 299 -15.00 -18.69 7.11
C ARG A 299 -16.15 -18.78 8.10
N SER A 300 -16.19 -17.95 9.15
CA SER A 300 -17.27 -17.97 10.14
C SER A 300 -18.61 -17.54 9.55
N ALA A 301 -18.60 -16.63 8.57
CA ALA A 301 -19.81 -16.22 7.86
C ALA A 301 -20.38 -17.29 6.89
N ARG A 302 -19.68 -18.43 6.68
CA ARG A 302 -20.11 -19.52 5.79
C ARG A 302 -20.47 -20.82 6.51
N SER A 303 -20.42 -20.89 7.85
CA SER A 303 -20.62 -22.12 8.62
C SER A 303 -21.93 -22.20 9.39
N GLU A 304 -23.00 -21.50 8.96
CA GLU A 304 -24.34 -21.86 9.41
C GLU A 304 -24.89 -22.94 8.47
N PRO A 305 -25.05 -24.20 8.93
CA PRO A 305 -25.75 -25.20 8.14
C PRO A 305 -27.22 -24.86 8.10
N SER A 306 -27.74 -24.61 6.90
CA SER A 306 -29.18 -24.57 6.64
C SER A 306 -29.77 -25.94 6.99
N THR A 307 -30.32 -26.08 8.18
CA THR A 307 -31.18 -27.19 8.55
C THR A 307 -32.55 -26.98 7.91
N MET A 308 -32.74 -27.51 6.71
CA MET A 308 -34.08 -27.75 6.17
C MET A 308 -34.63 -29.03 6.79
N PRO A 309 -35.87 -29.06 7.33
CA PRO A 309 -36.47 -30.26 7.82
C PRO A 309 -36.92 -31.14 6.64
N PHE A 310 -36.40 -32.35 6.56
CA PHE A 310 -36.94 -33.40 5.68
C PHE A 310 -38.34 -33.79 6.17
N ALA A 311 -39.37 -33.49 5.37
CA ALA A 311 -40.68 -34.05 5.53
C ALA A 311 -40.69 -35.50 5.01
N SER A 312 -40.84 -36.46 5.91
CA SER A 312 -41.09 -37.87 5.59
C SER A 312 -42.54 -38.05 5.11
N THR A 313 -42.75 -38.31 3.84
CA THR A 313 -44.00 -38.91 3.33
C THR A 313 -43.84 -40.40 3.17
N SER A 314 -44.44 -41.16 4.08
CA SER A 314 -44.68 -42.58 3.93
C SER A 314 -45.83 -42.81 2.95
N ALA A 315 -45.56 -43.47 1.83
CA ALA A 315 -46.57 -44.02 0.93
C ALA A 315 -46.76 -45.50 1.26
N THR A 316 -47.97 -45.83 1.70
CA THR A 316 -48.47 -47.20 1.83
C THR A 316 -48.92 -47.66 0.47
N VAL A 317 -48.52 -48.87 0.09
CA VAL A 317 -48.98 -49.60 -1.09
C VAL A 317 -50.13 -50.51 -0.67
N GLU A 318 -51.24 -50.45 -1.34
CA GLU A 318 -52.12 -51.57 -1.70
C GLU A 318 -52.10 -51.81 -3.21
#